data_3bd035d015ad1fda6b8baa8713112c49
#
_entry.id   3bd035d015ad1fda6b8baa8713112c49
#
_cell.length_a   1.000
_cell.length_b   1.000
_cell.length_c   1.000
_cell.angle_alpha   90.00
_cell.angle_beta   90.00
_cell.angle_gamma   90.00
#
_symmetry.space_group_name_H-M   'P 1'
#
loop_
_entity.id
_entity.type
_entity.pdbx_description
1 polymer ?
#
loop_
_entity_poly.entity_id
_entity_poly.type
_entity_poly.pdbx_seq_one_letter_code
_entity_poly.pdbx_strand_id
1 'polypeptide(L)'
;MLRAGFDYSWSEASFALADENGTVIFDEFIQLPPRNASGLPSWMEECLKNHGAVFNDITEWSVGIGPGSFTGLRLASSFVMGLAFRRENVHCRGISTASALAATAGLEAQRVLALFDGRRDELLAFGLGNRNGSYEPDSFHAVLGKDSLNVLSDFEAFVCLAKDEAQIRRIAGGAVEEKLNPVEHLKASKLILASPGDFNTTLKDLVYLRPAVFVEPRIPRQL
;
A
#
# COMPACT_ATOMS: atom_id res chain seq x y z
N MET A 1 18.77 8.95 -13.97
CA MET A 1 18.29 7.73 -13.32
C MET A 1 16.86 7.98 -12.86
N LEU A 2 15.90 7.08 -13.20
CA LEU A 2 14.50 7.25 -12.78
C LEU A 2 14.14 6.24 -11.68
N ARG A 3 13.33 6.72 -10.74
CA ARG A 3 12.84 5.99 -9.57
C ARG A 3 11.33 5.87 -9.66
N ALA A 4 10.79 4.68 -9.48
CA ALA A 4 9.35 4.44 -9.54
C ALA A 4 8.78 3.95 -8.22
N GLY A 5 7.59 4.42 -7.89
CA GLY A 5 6.73 3.92 -6.81
C GLY A 5 5.51 3.24 -7.39
N PHE A 6 5.17 2.06 -6.87
CA PHE A 6 4.00 1.33 -7.33
C PHE A 6 3.28 0.62 -6.19
N ASP A 7 1.98 0.85 -6.06
CA ASP A 7 1.11 0.14 -5.12
C ASP A 7 -0.14 -0.39 -5.84
N TYR A 8 -0.52 -1.60 -5.51
CA TYR A 8 -1.80 -2.19 -5.92
C TYR A 8 -2.39 -3.04 -4.79
N SER A 9 -2.28 -2.50 -3.58
CA SER A 9 -2.73 -3.21 -2.37
C SER A 9 -4.24 -3.31 -2.25
N TRP A 10 -4.98 -2.46 -2.97
CA TRP A 10 -6.44 -2.38 -2.88
C TRP A 10 -7.10 -2.47 -4.27
N SER A 11 -8.27 -1.82 -4.43
CA SER A 11 -8.99 -1.74 -5.72
C SER A 11 -8.51 -0.62 -6.63
N GLU A 12 -7.52 0.13 -6.17
CA GLU A 12 -6.87 1.22 -6.87
C GLU A 12 -5.40 0.87 -7.05
N ALA A 13 -4.86 1.16 -8.22
CA ALA A 13 -3.43 1.12 -8.47
C ALA A 13 -2.89 2.55 -8.46
N SER A 14 -1.76 2.77 -7.79
CA SER A 14 -1.06 4.06 -7.72
C SER A 14 0.34 3.88 -8.28
N PHE A 15 0.73 4.80 -9.17
CA PHE A 15 2.02 4.77 -9.85
C PHE A 15 2.65 6.16 -9.89
N ALA A 16 3.89 6.26 -9.46
CA ALA A 16 4.63 7.50 -9.46
C ALA A 16 6.01 7.33 -10.07
N LEU A 17 6.53 8.41 -10.64
CA LEU A 17 7.88 8.51 -11.15
C LEU A 17 8.58 9.71 -10.53
N ALA A 18 9.84 9.57 -10.18
CA ALA A 18 10.70 10.64 -9.70
C ALA A 18 12.08 10.58 -10.39
N ASP A 19 12.76 11.72 -10.42
CA ASP A 19 14.13 11.78 -10.86
C ASP A 19 15.12 11.27 -9.77
N GLU A 20 16.39 11.30 -10.07
CA GLU A 20 17.46 10.86 -9.15
C GLU A 20 17.57 11.72 -7.89
N ASN A 21 17.09 12.96 -7.92
CA ASN A 21 17.08 13.87 -6.78
C ASN A 21 15.83 13.69 -5.90
N GLY A 22 14.89 12.82 -6.31
CA GLY A 22 13.62 12.62 -5.63
C GLY A 22 12.53 13.62 -6.02
N THR A 23 12.75 14.43 -7.08
CA THR A 23 11.72 15.31 -7.61
C THR A 23 10.66 14.48 -8.31
N VAL A 24 9.41 14.55 -7.84
CA VAL A 24 8.29 13.80 -8.40
C VAL A 24 7.92 14.38 -9.77
N ILE A 25 7.95 13.51 -10.79
CA ILE A 25 7.59 13.84 -12.18
C ILE A 25 6.09 13.69 -12.36
N PHE A 26 5.52 12.58 -11.87
CA PHE A 26 4.08 12.35 -11.78
C PHE A 26 3.74 11.43 -10.62
N ASP A 27 2.48 11.47 -10.19
CA ASP A 27 1.90 10.58 -9.16
C ASP A 27 0.43 10.35 -9.53
N GLU A 28 0.18 9.24 -10.22
CA GLU A 28 -1.08 8.93 -10.88
C GLU A 28 -1.74 7.71 -10.22
N PHE A 29 -3.05 7.64 -10.34
CA PHE A 29 -3.82 6.49 -9.86
C PHE A 29 -4.90 6.09 -10.87
N ILE A 30 -5.33 4.83 -10.78
CA ILE A 30 -6.46 4.30 -11.54
C ILE A 30 -7.30 3.38 -10.68
N GLN A 31 -8.63 3.55 -10.76
CA GLN A 31 -9.57 2.59 -10.20
C GLN A 31 -9.61 1.33 -11.07
N LEU A 32 -8.96 0.30 -10.63
CA LEU A 32 -8.82 -0.94 -11.38
C LEU A 32 -9.08 -2.13 -10.45
N PRO A 33 -10.31 -2.69 -10.49
CA PRO A 33 -10.60 -3.90 -9.71
C PRO A 33 -9.66 -5.05 -10.11
N PRO A 34 -9.25 -5.92 -9.17
CA PRO A 34 -8.31 -7.01 -9.46
C PRO A 34 -8.71 -7.94 -10.61
N ARG A 35 -10.01 -8.03 -10.91
CA ARG A 35 -10.52 -8.81 -12.06
C ARG A 35 -10.16 -8.20 -13.42
N ASN A 36 -9.86 -6.90 -13.45
CA ASN A 36 -9.52 -6.15 -14.66
C ASN A 36 -8.04 -5.77 -14.71
N ALA A 37 -7.20 -6.42 -13.91
CA ALA A 37 -5.78 -6.12 -13.78
C ALA A 37 -4.98 -6.24 -15.10
N SER A 38 -5.53 -6.86 -16.13
CA SER A 38 -4.92 -6.92 -17.47
C SER A 38 -4.70 -5.54 -18.11
N GLY A 39 -5.44 -4.51 -17.68
CA GLY A 39 -5.25 -3.14 -18.14
C GLY A 39 -4.09 -2.40 -17.45
N LEU A 40 -3.53 -2.95 -16.38
CA LEU A 40 -2.50 -2.30 -15.58
C LEU A 40 -1.21 -1.97 -16.37
N PRO A 41 -0.62 -2.91 -17.15
CA PRO A 41 0.60 -2.60 -17.90
C PRO A 41 0.41 -1.46 -18.90
N SER A 42 -0.70 -1.47 -19.64
CA SER A 42 -1.00 -0.45 -20.66
C SER A 42 -1.20 0.93 -20.02
N TRP A 43 -1.89 1.00 -18.86
CA TRP A 43 -2.03 2.25 -18.13
C TRP A 43 -0.70 2.80 -17.66
N MET A 44 0.16 1.96 -17.07
CA MET A 44 1.48 2.39 -16.62
C MET A 44 2.37 2.85 -17.79
N GLU A 45 2.28 2.16 -18.93
CA GLU A 45 3.00 2.54 -20.15
C GLU A 45 2.53 3.91 -20.68
N GLU A 46 1.22 4.19 -20.62
CA GLU A 46 0.64 5.48 -20.99
C GLU A 46 1.12 6.60 -20.04
N CYS A 47 1.14 6.38 -18.72
CA CYS A 47 1.67 7.32 -17.75
C CYS A 47 3.14 7.68 -18.08
N LEU A 48 3.97 6.69 -18.35
CA LEU A 48 5.37 6.91 -18.72
C LEU A 48 5.51 7.69 -20.04
N LYS A 49 4.78 7.28 -21.07
CA LYS A 49 4.81 7.89 -22.40
C LYS A 49 4.41 9.37 -22.36
N ASN A 50 3.41 9.73 -21.56
CA ASN A 50 2.96 11.11 -21.40
C ASN A 50 4.05 12.02 -20.80
N HIS A 51 5.06 11.43 -20.15
CA HIS A 51 6.19 12.13 -19.55
C HIS A 51 7.53 11.82 -20.24
N GLY A 52 7.49 11.25 -21.45
CA GLY A 52 8.67 10.99 -22.27
C GLY A 52 9.58 9.88 -21.73
N ALA A 53 9.06 8.97 -20.91
CA ALA A 53 9.78 7.86 -20.31
C ALA A 53 9.25 6.49 -20.79
N VAL A 54 10.05 5.45 -20.58
CA VAL A 54 9.67 4.06 -20.79
C VAL A 54 10.10 3.20 -19.60
N PHE A 55 9.56 2.00 -19.46
CA PHE A 55 9.92 1.09 -18.35
C PHE A 55 11.42 0.85 -18.23
N ASN A 56 12.14 0.86 -19.36
CA ASN A 56 13.59 0.62 -19.38
C ASN A 56 14.42 1.76 -18.75
N ASP A 57 13.88 2.94 -18.60
CA ASP A 57 14.56 4.09 -17.98
C ASP A 57 14.54 3.98 -16.44
N ILE A 58 13.67 3.14 -15.89
CA ILE A 58 13.52 2.96 -14.45
C ILE A 58 14.58 1.99 -13.95
N THR A 59 15.37 2.45 -12.99
CA THR A 59 16.43 1.67 -12.35
C THR A 59 16.17 1.35 -10.88
N GLU A 60 15.22 2.05 -10.24
CA GLU A 60 14.81 1.79 -8.85
C GLU A 60 13.30 1.66 -8.73
N TRP A 61 12.86 0.56 -8.11
CA TRP A 61 11.44 0.31 -7.83
C TRP A 61 11.17 0.23 -6.33
N SER A 62 10.24 1.04 -5.84
CA SER A 62 9.67 0.96 -4.50
C SER A 62 8.23 0.47 -4.60
N VAL A 63 7.95 -0.73 -4.11
CA VAL A 63 6.67 -1.39 -4.28
C VAL A 63 5.96 -1.54 -2.95
N GLY A 64 4.67 -1.21 -2.91
CA GLY A 64 3.83 -1.46 -1.75
C GLY A 64 3.68 -2.96 -1.49
N ILE A 65 4.10 -3.40 -0.29
CA ILE A 65 4.05 -4.81 0.12
C ILE A 65 2.94 -5.09 1.14
N GLY A 66 2.05 -4.13 1.35
CA GLY A 66 0.91 -4.27 2.25
C GLY A 66 1.01 -3.50 3.57
N PRO A 67 0.02 -3.63 4.42
CA PRO A 67 -1.13 -4.56 4.34
C PRO A 67 -2.08 -4.29 3.16
N GLY A 68 -2.70 -5.34 2.63
CA GLY A 68 -3.61 -5.17 1.49
C GLY A 68 -4.22 -6.47 0.95
N SER A 69 -4.82 -6.35 -0.22
CA SER A 69 -5.43 -7.44 -0.97
C SER A 69 -4.40 -8.48 -1.39
N PHE A 70 -4.67 -9.74 -1.07
CA PHE A 70 -3.83 -10.87 -1.45
C PHE A 70 -3.50 -10.92 -2.96
N THR A 71 -4.49 -10.65 -3.80
CA THR A 71 -4.32 -10.65 -5.27
C THR A 71 -3.52 -9.43 -5.72
N GLY A 72 -3.87 -8.25 -5.22
CA GLY A 72 -3.23 -7.00 -5.63
C GLY A 72 -1.74 -6.95 -5.27
N LEU A 73 -1.39 -7.30 -4.04
CA LEU A 73 0.00 -7.36 -3.59
C LEU A 73 0.88 -8.29 -4.45
N ARG A 74 0.35 -9.47 -4.77
CA ARG A 74 1.07 -10.44 -5.62
C ARG A 74 1.22 -9.96 -7.06
N LEU A 75 0.17 -9.33 -7.60
CA LEU A 75 0.24 -8.74 -8.94
C LEU A 75 1.31 -7.64 -9.01
N ALA A 76 1.30 -6.70 -8.06
CA ALA A 76 2.29 -5.63 -8.00
C ALA A 76 3.71 -6.17 -7.92
N SER A 77 3.96 -7.05 -6.95
CA SER A 77 5.27 -7.68 -6.76
C SER A 77 5.73 -8.46 -7.98
N SER A 78 4.88 -9.36 -8.51
CA SER A 78 5.24 -10.20 -9.66
C SER A 78 5.46 -9.38 -10.93
N PHE A 79 4.67 -8.32 -11.14
CA PHE A 79 4.83 -7.44 -12.28
C PHE A 79 6.18 -6.74 -12.27
N VAL A 80 6.55 -6.11 -11.15
CA VAL A 80 7.83 -5.40 -11.02
C VAL A 80 9.01 -6.38 -11.05
N MET A 81 8.89 -7.56 -10.42
CA MET A 81 9.92 -8.60 -10.53
C MET A 81 10.11 -9.06 -11.98
N GLY A 82 9.04 -9.12 -12.77
CA GLY A 82 9.12 -9.42 -14.20
C GLY A 82 9.86 -8.33 -14.98
N LEU A 83 9.58 -7.06 -14.71
CA LEU A 83 10.27 -5.92 -15.34
C LEU A 83 11.76 -5.85 -14.96
N ALA A 84 12.11 -6.25 -13.76
CA ALA A 84 13.50 -6.27 -13.27
C ALA A 84 14.27 -7.53 -13.67
N PHE A 85 13.60 -8.54 -14.21
CA PHE A 85 14.22 -9.83 -14.50
C PHE A 85 15.41 -9.70 -15.47
N ARG A 86 16.57 -10.26 -15.08
CA ARG A 86 17.84 -10.19 -15.84
C ARG A 86 18.35 -8.77 -16.12
N ARG A 87 17.91 -7.78 -15.34
CA ARG A 87 18.42 -6.42 -15.44
C ARG A 87 19.28 -6.11 -14.20
N GLU A 88 20.61 -6.25 -14.33
CA GLU A 88 21.56 -6.10 -13.22
C GLU A 88 21.59 -4.67 -12.63
N ASN A 89 21.20 -3.68 -13.43
CA ASN A 89 21.14 -2.27 -13.02
C ASN A 89 19.80 -1.84 -12.43
N VAL A 90 18.87 -2.78 -12.17
CA VAL A 90 17.56 -2.48 -11.58
C VAL A 90 17.48 -3.03 -10.17
N HIS A 91 17.17 -2.14 -9.26
CA HIS A 91 17.02 -2.43 -7.83
C HIS A 91 15.56 -2.32 -7.40
N CYS A 92 15.10 -3.26 -6.59
CA CYS A 92 13.72 -3.28 -6.10
C CYS A 92 13.72 -3.33 -4.58
N ARG A 93 12.75 -2.63 -3.96
CA ARG A 93 12.49 -2.73 -2.52
C ARG A 93 11.00 -2.77 -2.24
N GLY A 94 10.63 -3.46 -1.16
CA GLY A 94 9.28 -3.45 -0.60
C GLY A 94 9.14 -2.37 0.46
N ILE A 95 8.07 -1.58 0.39
CA ILE A 95 7.74 -0.56 1.38
C ILE A 95 6.35 -0.85 1.93
N SER A 96 6.17 -0.68 3.23
CA SER A 96 4.84 -0.82 3.85
C SER A 96 3.84 0.15 3.20
N THR A 97 2.74 -0.38 2.67
CA THR A 97 1.63 0.43 2.15
C THR A 97 1.02 1.31 3.24
N ALA A 98 0.95 0.81 4.50
CA ALA A 98 0.48 1.59 5.62
C ALA A 98 1.38 2.79 5.92
N SER A 99 2.71 2.63 5.80
CA SER A 99 3.67 3.73 5.96
C SER A 99 3.49 4.81 4.89
N ALA A 100 3.32 4.40 3.63
CA ALA A 100 3.05 5.32 2.53
C ALA A 100 1.70 6.04 2.71
N LEU A 101 0.68 5.36 3.25
CA LEU A 101 -0.62 5.95 3.55
C LEU A 101 -0.51 7.03 4.63
N ALA A 102 0.20 6.76 5.74
CA ALA A 102 0.44 7.74 6.81
C ALA A 102 1.24 8.95 6.29
N ALA A 103 2.26 8.72 5.46
CA ALA A 103 3.04 9.77 4.82
C ALA A 103 2.20 10.60 3.83
N THR A 104 1.21 9.99 3.17
CA THR A 104 0.27 10.69 2.28
C THR A 104 -0.64 11.62 3.07
N ALA A 105 -1.09 11.21 4.25
CA ALA A 105 -1.91 12.03 5.15
C ALA A 105 -1.16 13.22 5.75
N GLY A 106 0.18 13.23 5.69
CA GLY A 106 1.01 14.34 6.21
C GLY A 106 0.93 14.48 7.73
N LEU A 107 0.77 13.38 8.46
CA LEU A 107 0.66 13.38 9.91
C LEU A 107 2.02 13.71 10.58
N GLU A 108 1.95 14.33 11.77
CA GLU A 108 3.12 14.62 12.61
C GLU A 108 3.17 13.76 13.88
N ALA A 109 2.16 12.93 14.12
CA ALA A 109 2.02 12.08 15.31
C ALA A 109 3.16 11.06 15.44
N GLN A 110 3.55 10.74 16.68
CA GLN A 110 4.62 9.76 16.94
C GLN A 110 4.15 8.32 16.72
N ARG A 111 2.89 8.03 17.09
CA ARG A 111 2.27 6.71 16.91
C ARG A 111 0.98 6.82 16.12
N VAL A 112 0.97 6.20 14.97
CA VAL A 112 -0.17 6.20 14.05
C VAL A 112 -0.66 4.77 13.86
N LEU A 113 -1.98 4.60 13.77
CA LEU A 113 -2.59 3.33 13.41
C LEU A 113 -3.26 3.46 12.05
N ALA A 114 -2.79 2.68 11.08
CA ALA A 114 -3.48 2.52 9.81
C ALA A 114 -4.64 1.53 9.99
N LEU A 115 -5.84 1.99 9.64
CA LEU A 115 -7.08 1.22 9.75
C LEU A 115 -7.66 0.94 8.37
N PHE A 116 -8.12 -0.30 8.16
CA PHE A 116 -8.73 -0.74 6.91
C PHE A 116 -9.98 -1.54 7.20
N ASP A 117 -10.95 -1.52 6.28
CA ASP A 117 -12.14 -2.37 6.39
C ASP A 117 -11.75 -3.85 6.32
N GLY A 118 -11.89 -4.54 7.43
CA GLY A 118 -11.63 -5.97 7.56
C GLY A 118 -12.79 -6.83 7.10
N ARG A 119 -13.93 -6.24 6.69
CA ARG A 119 -15.22 -6.90 6.46
C ARG A 119 -15.78 -7.55 7.74
N ARG A 120 -17.05 -7.96 7.73
CA ARG A 120 -17.73 -8.66 8.85
C ARG A 120 -17.63 -7.93 10.19
N ASP A 121 -17.74 -6.59 10.18
CA ASP A 121 -17.64 -5.73 11.37
C ASP A 121 -16.29 -5.81 12.11
N GLU A 122 -15.22 -6.02 11.38
CA GLU A 122 -13.85 -6.03 11.87
C GLU A 122 -13.01 -4.96 11.17
N LEU A 123 -12.02 -4.43 11.87
CA LEU A 123 -10.99 -3.54 11.33
C LEU A 123 -9.65 -4.26 11.27
N LEU A 124 -8.94 -4.10 10.17
CA LEU A 124 -7.55 -4.48 10.10
C LEU A 124 -6.73 -3.28 10.57
N ALA A 125 -5.91 -3.47 11.59
CA ALA A 125 -5.14 -2.43 12.24
C ALA A 125 -3.64 -2.72 12.09
N PHE A 126 -2.87 -1.69 11.72
CA PHE A 126 -1.43 -1.80 11.50
C PHE A 126 -0.72 -0.60 12.11
N GLY A 127 0.10 -0.83 13.13
CA GLY A 127 0.78 0.19 13.90
C GLY A 127 2.03 0.73 13.20
N LEU A 128 2.24 2.02 13.35
CA LEU A 128 3.34 2.76 12.78
C LEU A 128 3.96 3.69 13.83
N GLY A 129 5.27 3.74 13.86
CA GLY A 129 6.04 4.71 14.62
C GLY A 129 6.70 5.74 13.71
N ASN A 130 6.67 7.01 14.10
CA ASN A 130 7.39 8.06 13.40
C ASN A 130 8.87 8.04 13.82
N ARG A 131 9.76 7.85 12.87
CA ARG A 131 11.21 7.93 13.05
C ARG A 131 11.79 9.01 12.14
N ASN A 132 12.09 10.16 12.73
CA ASN A 132 12.69 11.28 12.00
C ASN A 132 11.87 11.74 10.76
N GLY A 133 10.55 11.78 10.89
CA GLY A 133 9.65 12.19 9.81
C GLY A 133 9.25 11.06 8.83
N SER A 134 9.74 9.84 9.05
CA SER A 134 9.33 8.66 8.28
C SER A 134 8.52 7.70 9.14
N TYR A 135 7.41 7.19 8.61
CA TYR A 135 6.59 6.18 9.28
C TYR A 135 7.10 4.79 8.97
N GLU A 136 7.47 4.06 10.02
CA GLU A 136 7.93 2.69 9.93
C GLU A 136 6.96 1.75 10.67
N PRO A 137 6.76 0.52 10.17
CA PRO A 137 5.98 -0.50 10.89
C PRO A 137 6.51 -0.69 12.32
N ASP A 138 5.61 -0.68 13.30
CA ASP A 138 5.91 -1.17 14.63
C ASP A 138 5.50 -2.65 14.79
N SER A 139 5.60 -3.20 15.99
CA SER A 139 5.22 -4.59 16.24
C SER A 139 3.71 -4.82 16.31
N PHE A 140 2.89 -3.76 16.27
CA PHE A 140 1.45 -3.88 16.44
C PHE A 140 0.77 -4.16 15.11
N HIS A 141 0.08 -5.28 15.04
CA HIS A 141 -0.89 -5.58 13.97
C HIS A 141 -1.99 -6.48 14.54
N ALA A 142 -3.23 -6.18 14.21
CA ALA A 142 -4.39 -6.90 14.74
C ALA A 142 -5.60 -6.85 13.81
N VAL A 143 -6.51 -7.80 14.03
CA VAL A 143 -7.89 -7.73 13.56
C VAL A 143 -8.73 -7.32 14.76
N LEU A 144 -9.34 -6.13 14.70
CA LEU A 144 -10.09 -5.55 15.79
C LEU A 144 -11.60 -5.73 15.56
N GLY A 145 -12.27 -6.35 16.53
CA GLY A 145 -13.71 -6.35 16.65
C GLY A 145 -14.16 -5.34 17.71
N LYS A 146 -15.47 -5.25 17.95
CA LYS A 146 -16.06 -4.29 18.93
C LYS A 146 -15.48 -4.42 20.35
N ASP A 147 -15.12 -5.65 20.76
CA ASP A 147 -14.63 -5.92 22.12
C ASP A 147 -13.12 -5.65 22.30
N SER A 148 -12.40 -5.31 21.23
CA SER A 148 -10.93 -5.09 21.22
C SER A 148 -10.52 -3.67 20.87
N LEU A 149 -11.45 -2.71 20.88
CA LEU A 149 -11.20 -1.32 20.48
C LEU A 149 -10.46 -0.49 21.54
N ASN A 150 -10.28 -1.00 22.74
CA ASN A 150 -9.53 -0.34 23.82
C ASN A 150 -8.09 -0.01 23.42
N VAL A 151 -7.48 -0.81 22.53
CA VAL A 151 -6.11 -0.57 22.03
C VAL A 151 -5.98 0.71 21.21
N LEU A 152 -7.08 1.29 20.73
CA LEU A 152 -7.06 2.54 19.96
C LEU A 152 -6.54 3.71 20.81
N SER A 153 -6.69 3.66 22.14
CA SER A 153 -6.17 4.69 23.04
C SER A 153 -4.66 4.83 23.05
N ASP A 154 -3.94 3.82 22.59
CA ASP A 154 -2.47 3.79 22.55
C ASP A 154 -1.90 4.58 21.35
N PHE A 155 -2.76 5.07 20.46
CA PHE A 155 -2.35 5.77 19.24
C PHE A 155 -2.84 7.23 19.26
N GLU A 156 -1.99 8.10 18.72
CA GLU A 156 -2.22 9.55 18.67
C GLU A 156 -3.09 9.95 17.49
N ALA A 157 -2.94 9.25 16.35
CA ALA A 157 -3.71 9.50 15.13
C ALA A 157 -4.02 8.19 14.40
N PHE A 158 -5.06 8.25 13.58
CA PHE A 158 -5.49 7.15 12.71
C PHE A 158 -5.47 7.59 11.27
N VAL A 159 -5.11 6.70 10.36
CA VAL A 159 -5.16 6.94 8.93
C VAL A 159 -5.93 5.82 8.24
N CYS A 160 -6.71 6.16 7.24
CA CYS A 160 -7.43 5.19 6.42
C CYS A 160 -7.58 5.69 4.98
N LEU A 161 -8.00 4.81 4.08
CA LEU A 161 -8.53 5.22 2.80
C LEU A 161 -9.93 5.81 2.98
N ALA A 162 -10.26 6.88 2.27
CA ALA A 162 -11.57 7.56 2.38
C ALA A 162 -12.75 6.62 2.13
N LYS A 163 -12.59 5.65 1.23
CA LYS A 163 -13.60 4.60 0.97
C LYS A 163 -13.95 3.74 2.18
N ASP A 164 -13.02 3.60 3.14
CA ASP A 164 -13.18 2.76 4.33
C ASP A 164 -13.67 3.59 5.54
N GLU A 165 -13.66 4.93 5.44
CA GLU A 165 -13.96 5.86 6.55
C GLU A 165 -15.30 5.57 7.21
N ALA A 166 -16.38 5.49 6.42
CA ALA A 166 -17.73 5.26 6.95
C ALA A 166 -17.82 3.97 7.77
N GLN A 167 -17.18 2.90 7.30
CA GLN A 167 -17.15 1.63 7.98
C GLN A 167 -16.31 1.68 9.27
N ILE A 168 -15.16 2.36 9.23
CA ILE A 168 -14.29 2.52 10.39
C ILE A 168 -15.01 3.31 11.47
N ARG A 169 -15.65 4.46 11.13
CA ARG A 169 -16.45 5.25 12.08
C ARG A 169 -17.61 4.45 12.66
N ARG A 170 -18.27 3.62 11.87
CA ARG A 170 -19.37 2.78 12.32
C ARG A 170 -18.92 1.73 13.36
N ILE A 171 -17.72 1.16 13.20
CA ILE A 171 -17.20 0.11 14.10
C ILE A 171 -16.55 0.73 15.33
N ALA A 172 -15.67 1.71 15.15
CA ALA A 172 -14.84 2.28 16.21
C ALA A 172 -15.53 3.44 16.95
N GLY A 173 -16.57 4.07 16.37
CA GLY A 173 -17.34 5.13 17.00
C GLY A 173 -16.48 6.31 17.44
N GLY A 174 -16.80 6.89 18.57
CA GLY A 174 -16.11 8.05 19.15
C GLY A 174 -14.61 7.87 19.40
N ALA A 175 -14.11 6.64 19.43
CA ALA A 175 -12.69 6.38 19.67
C ALA A 175 -11.77 6.92 18.56
N VAL A 176 -12.32 7.15 17.36
CA VAL A 176 -11.54 7.62 16.18
C VAL A 176 -11.97 8.99 15.65
N GLU A 177 -13.09 9.57 16.15
CA GLU A 177 -13.77 10.70 15.49
C GLU A 177 -12.88 11.90 15.18
N GLU A 178 -12.11 12.39 16.14
CA GLU A 178 -11.27 13.59 15.97
C GLU A 178 -9.86 13.27 15.44
N LYS A 179 -9.46 12.00 15.45
CA LYS A 179 -8.10 11.56 15.14
C LYS A 179 -7.99 10.82 13.81
N LEU A 180 -9.11 10.56 13.12
CA LEU A 180 -9.15 9.84 11.86
C LEU A 180 -8.85 10.78 10.69
N ASN A 181 -7.85 10.43 9.91
CA ASN A 181 -7.38 11.17 8.75
C ASN A 181 -7.61 10.32 7.49
N PRO A 182 -8.75 10.50 6.80
CA PRO A 182 -9.03 9.79 5.57
C PRO A 182 -8.18 10.35 4.42
N VAL A 183 -7.69 9.47 3.58
CA VAL A 183 -6.88 9.76 2.39
C VAL A 183 -7.64 9.27 1.16
N GLU A 184 -7.89 10.16 0.20
CA GLU A 184 -8.62 9.81 -1.02
C GLU A 184 -7.87 8.79 -1.86
N HIS A 185 -6.59 9.06 -2.14
CA HIS A 185 -5.72 8.20 -2.94
C HIS A 185 -4.35 8.06 -2.27
N LEU A 186 -3.82 6.85 -2.25
CA LEU A 186 -2.44 6.64 -1.81
C LEU A 186 -1.49 7.24 -2.85
N LYS A 187 -0.58 8.11 -2.40
CA LYS A 187 0.47 8.65 -3.25
C LYS A 187 1.63 7.68 -3.37
N ALA A 188 1.83 7.13 -4.56
CA ALA A 188 2.93 6.19 -4.81
C ALA A 188 4.32 6.86 -4.69
N SER A 189 4.41 8.20 -4.85
CA SER A 189 5.62 8.95 -4.56
C SER A 189 6.11 8.78 -3.13
N LYS A 190 5.21 8.53 -2.16
CA LYS A 190 5.57 8.28 -0.77
C LYS A 190 6.30 6.94 -0.56
N LEU A 191 6.13 5.99 -1.48
CA LEU A 191 6.95 4.77 -1.51
C LEU A 191 8.39 5.09 -1.96
N ILE A 192 8.56 5.98 -2.95
CA ILE A 192 9.88 6.40 -3.45
C ILE A 192 10.63 7.16 -2.35
N LEU A 193 9.94 8.09 -1.68
CA LEU A 193 10.49 9.01 -0.68
C LEU A 193 10.57 8.39 0.72
N ALA A 194 10.02 7.21 0.94
CA ALA A 194 10.21 6.48 2.18
C ALA A 194 11.72 6.37 2.47
N SER A 195 12.08 6.45 3.76
CA SER A 195 13.47 6.38 4.26
C SER A 195 14.34 5.48 3.40
N PRO A 196 15.63 5.82 3.18
CA PRO A 196 16.53 5.03 2.35
C PRO A 196 16.72 3.64 2.97
N GLY A 197 15.64 2.87 2.95
CA GLY A 197 15.62 1.47 3.27
C GLY A 197 16.45 0.75 2.24
N ASP A 198 17.20 -0.22 2.72
CA ASP A 198 18.03 -1.07 1.91
C ASP A 198 17.22 -1.65 0.74
N PHE A 199 17.68 -1.48 -0.50
CA PHE A 199 17.15 -2.15 -1.69
C PHE A 199 17.32 -3.69 -1.65
N ASN A 200 17.76 -4.22 -0.52
CA ASN A 200 17.87 -5.66 -0.25
C ASN A 200 16.57 -6.28 0.29
N THR A 201 15.51 -5.50 0.53
CA THR A 201 14.21 -6.06 0.92
C THR A 201 13.56 -6.72 -0.28
N THR A 202 13.25 -7.99 -0.14
CA THR A 202 12.67 -8.75 -1.25
C THR A 202 11.20 -8.39 -1.41
N LEU A 203 10.73 -8.28 -2.68
CA LEU A 203 9.31 -8.10 -2.98
C LEU A 203 8.47 -9.36 -2.64
N LYS A 204 9.06 -10.35 -2.00
CA LYS A 204 8.40 -11.59 -1.55
C LYS A 204 7.83 -11.49 -0.15
N ASP A 205 8.29 -10.51 0.65
CA ASP A 205 7.91 -10.33 2.05
C ASP A 205 6.58 -9.57 2.17
N LEU A 206 5.54 -10.10 1.52
CA LEU A 206 4.21 -9.50 1.48
C LEU A 206 3.52 -9.58 2.84
N VAL A 207 2.96 -8.46 3.30
CA VAL A 207 2.30 -8.36 4.59
C VAL A 207 0.80 -8.67 4.47
N TYR A 208 0.38 -9.76 5.07
CA TYR A 208 -1.01 -10.17 5.15
C TYR A 208 -1.51 -10.08 6.60
N LEU A 209 -2.53 -9.28 6.85
CA LEU A 209 -3.14 -9.19 8.20
C LEU A 209 -4.11 -10.35 8.47
N ARG A 210 -4.50 -11.07 7.43
CA ARG A 210 -5.26 -12.31 7.55
C ARG A 210 -4.58 -13.43 6.78
N PRO A 211 -4.60 -14.66 7.32
CA PRO A 211 -4.16 -15.82 6.55
C PRO A 211 -5.06 -16.01 5.31
N ALA A 212 -4.51 -16.60 4.27
CA ALA A 212 -5.28 -16.96 3.09
C ALA A 212 -6.43 -17.91 3.48
N VAL A 213 -7.65 -17.55 3.13
CA VAL A 213 -8.81 -18.44 3.32
C VAL A 213 -8.79 -19.46 2.18
N PHE A 214 -8.47 -20.69 2.50
CA PHE A 214 -8.67 -21.81 1.58
C PHE A 214 -10.16 -22.08 1.48
N VAL A 215 -10.75 -21.78 0.33
CA VAL A 215 -12.07 -22.27 -0.04
C VAL A 215 -11.85 -23.60 -0.77
N GLU A 216 -12.35 -24.70 -0.20
CA GLU A 216 -12.32 -25.98 -0.93
C GLU A 216 -12.97 -25.82 -2.29
N PRO A 217 -12.33 -26.32 -3.38
CA PRO A 217 -12.93 -26.28 -4.70
C PRO A 217 -14.29 -26.96 -4.66
N ARG A 218 -15.34 -26.30 -5.08
CA ARG A 218 -16.63 -26.98 -5.31
C ARG A 218 -16.38 -28.01 -6.40
N ILE A 219 -16.38 -29.28 -6.05
CA ILE A 219 -16.33 -30.39 -7.01
C ILE A 219 -17.49 -30.15 -7.98
N PRO A 220 -17.26 -30.01 -9.31
CA PRO A 220 -18.35 -29.94 -10.27
C PRO A 220 -19.19 -31.19 -10.08
N ARG A 221 -20.51 -31.03 -9.88
CA ARG A 221 -21.41 -32.20 -9.96
C ARG A 221 -21.19 -32.81 -11.31
N GLN A 222 -20.74 -34.05 -11.35
CA GLN A 222 -20.74 -34.85 -12.57
C GLN A 222 -22.18 -34.90 -13.07
N LEU A 223 -22.42 -34.39 -14.28
CA LEU A 223 -23.68 -34.53 -15.01
C LEU A 223 -23.79 -35.96 -15.53
#